data_bc57c2939cf7afd743963fe0793236e5
#
_entry.id   bc57c2939cf7afd743963fe0793236e5
#
_cell.length_a   1.000
_cell.length_b   1.000
_cell.length_c   1.000
_cell.angle_alpha   90.00
_cell.angle_beta   90.00
_cell.angle_gamma   90.00
#
_symmetry.space_group_name_H-M   'P 1'
#
loop_
_entity.id
_entity.type
_entity.pdbx_description
1 polymer ?
#
loop_
_entity_poly.entity_id
_entity_poly.type
_entity_poly.pdbx_seq_one_letter_code
_entity_poly.pdbx_strand_id
1 'polypeptide(L)'
;MRTTNFFVISILISGALLAQPGRWDKNDEDRGRMEMYAIWKLTETLNLNEKQAEVFFPKLNAHKDKMRGIQRDKRGNWRDIVSKAKKGEAISDKELKEVLNKDKAIEKKAISEKEKFSNGLKDVLNNEQIVLYHVFGREMLGEAKEKMRDQRKRGKNMGGFKGKRKRW
;
A
#
# COMPACT_ATOMS: atom_id res chain seq x y z
N MET A 1 -24.15 16.10 -31.76
CA MET A 1 -23.98 14.63 -31.79
C MET A 1 -22.53 14.32 -31.47
N ARG A 2 -22.22 13.95 -30.23
CA ARG A 2 -20.86 13.59 -29.79
C ARG A 2 -20.82 12.08 -29.64
N THR A 3 -20.11 11.43 -30.55
CA THR A 3 -19.85 9.98 -30.55
C THR A 3 -18.79 9.66 -29.52
N THR A 4 -19.17 8.98 -28.47
CA THR A 4 -18.29 8.42 -27.45
C THR A 4 -17.65 7.14 -28.00
N ASN A 5 -16.40 7.20 -28.41
CA ASN A 5 -15.61 6.03 -28.78
C ASN A 5 -15.13 5.33 -27.51
N PHE A 6 -15.77 4.22 -27.16
CA PHE A 6 -15.26 3.25 -26.21
C PHE A 6 -14.18 2.41 -26.91
N PHE A 7 -12.91 2.73 -26.70
CA PHE A 7 -11.80 1.87 -27.07
C PHE A 7 -11.61 0.83 -25.96
N VAL A 8 -11.95 -0.40 -26.30
CA VAL A 8 -11.65 -1.59 -25.49
C VAL A 8 -10.15 -1.88 -25.66
N ILE A 9 -9.38 -1.67 -24.61
CA ILE A 9 -7.95 -2.05 -24.58
C ILE A 9 -7.89 -3.58 -24.43
N SER A 10 -7.58 -4.26 -25.52
CA SER A 10 -7.29 -5.69 -25.54
C SER A 10 -5.82 -5.92 -25.20
N ILE A 11 -5.53 -6.23 -23.97
CA ILE A 11 -4.18 -6.66 -23.55
C ILE A 11 -4.06 -8.16 -23.85
N LEU A 12 -3.36 -8.50 -24.91
CA LEU A 12 -2.93 -9.86 -25.23
C LEU A 12 -1.80 -10.28 -24.27
N ILE A 13 -2.16 -11.01 -23.21
CA ILE A 13 -1.20 -11.70 -22.37
C ILE A 13 -1.08 -13.13 -22.90
N SER A 14 -0.07 -13.35 -23.77
CA SER A 14 0.34 -14.71 -24.14
C SER A 14 1.33 -15.23 -23.11
N GLY A 15 0.86 -16.07 -22.20
CA GLY A 15 1.70 -16.77 -21.24
C GLY A 15 1.07 -18.12 -20.88
N ALA A 16 1.56 -19.19 -21.52
CA ALA A 16 1.20 -20.55 -21.15
C ALA A 16 1.67 -20.83 -19.73
N LEU A 17 0.74 -21.10 -18.83
CA LEU A 17 1.01 -21.51 -17.46
C LEU A 17 0.43 -22.88 -17.22
N LEU A 18 1.31 -23.83 -16.94
CA LEU A 18 1.00 -25.10 -16.30
C LEU A 18 0.32 -24.81 -14.95
N ALA A 19 -0.97 -24.98 -14.90
CA ALA A 19 -1.78 -24.77 -13.72
C ALA A 19 -1.52 -25.88 -12.71
N GLN A 20 -0.81 -25.57 -11.63
CA GLN A 20 -1.01 -26.26 -10.37
C GLN A 20 -2.15 -25.55 -9.64
N PRO A 21 -3.18 -26.26 -9.15
CA PRO A 21 -4.22 -25.65 -8.32
C PRO A 21 -3.63 -25.40 -6.92
N GLY A 22 -2.86 -24.33 -6.79
CA GLY A 22 -2.44 -23.79 -5.52
C GLY A 22 -3.63 -23.14 -4.81
N ARG A 23 -3.80 -23.50 -3.56
CA ARG A 23 -4.74 -22.95 -2.58
C ARG A 23 -4.80 -21.43 -2.71
N TRP A 24 -5.82 -20.93 -3.38
CA TRP A 24 -6.09 -19.50 -3.53
C TRP A 24 -6.38 -18.94 -2.13
N ASP A 25 -5.43 -18.19 -1.57
CA ASP A 25 -5.63 -17.55 -0.29
C ASP A 25 -6.57 -16.35 -0.52
N LYS A 26 -7.71 -16.31 0.17
CA LYS A 26 -8.66 -15.18 0.13
C LYS A 26 -7.99 -13.83 0.32
N ASN A 27 -6.88 -13.80 1.05
CA ASN A 27 -6.09 -12.60 1.28
C ASN A 27 -5.43 -12.05 0.00
N ASP A 28 -5.06 -12.92 -0.95
CA ASP A 28 -4.42 -12.48 -2.20
C ASP A 28 -5.45 -11.95 -3.20
N GLU A 29 -6.65 -12.51 -3.22
CA GLU A 29 -7.77 -11.99 -4.02
C GLU A 29 -8.25 -10.62 -3.53
N ASP A 30 -8.39 -10.45 -2.23
CA ASP A 30 -8.76 -9.18 -1.62
C ASP A 30 -7.68 -8.11 -1.85
N ARG A 31 -6.40 -8.50 -1.79
CA ARG A 31 -5.27 -7.61 -2.09
C ARG A 31 -5.27 -7.16 -3.54
N GLY A 32 -5.48 -8.08 -4.49
CA GLY A 32 -5.57 -7.76 -5.91
C GLY A 32 -6.72 -6.80 -6.22
N ARG A 33 -7.90 -7.04 -5.63
CA ARG A 33 -9.06 -6.13 -5.77
C ARG A 33 -8.80 -4.74 -5.21
N MET A 34 -8.16 -4.64 -4.06
CA MET A 34 -7.79 -3.36 -3.46
C MET A 34 -6.74 -2.61 -4.31
N GLU A 35 -5.81 -3.34 -4.91
CA GLU A 35 -4.80 -2.75 -5.79
C GLU A 35 -5.42 -2.21 -7.09
N MET A 36 -6.29 -2.97 -7.74
CA MET A 36 -7.04 -2.49 -8.91
C MET A 36 -7.91 -1.27 -8.59
N TYR A 37 -8.61 -1.30 -7.45
CA TYR A 37 -9.39 -0.14 -7.00
C TYR A 37 -8.52 1.10 -6.79
N ALA A 38 -7.35 0.93 -6.17
CA ALA A 38 -6.43 2.04 -5.93
C ALA A 38 -5.88 2.62 -7.25
N ILE A 39 -5.56 1.77 -8.24
CA ILE A 39 -5.12 2.19 -9.58
C ILE A 39 -6.24 2.97 -10.27
N TRP A 40 -7.45 2.42 -10.33
CA TRP A 40 -8.60 3.08 -10.93
C TRP A 40 -8.88 4.43 -10.27
N LYS A 41 -8.97 4.46 -8.94
CA LYS A 41 -9.25 5.67 -8.17
C LYS A 41 -8.17 6.74 -8.36
N LEU A 42 -6.90 6.33 -8.43
CA LEU A 42 -5.78 7.23 -8.66
C LEU A 42 -5.81 7.81 -10.08
N THR A 43 -6.12 6.99 -11.09
CA THR A 43 -6.29 7.43 -12.48
C THR A 43 -7.40 8.49 -12.59
N GLU A 44 -8.54 8.23 -11.95
CA GLU A 44 -9.68 9.16 -11.91
C GLU A 44 -9.32 10.46 -11.19
N THR A 45 -8.74 10.37 -9.98
CA THR A 45 -8.41 11.54 -9.15
C THR A 45 -7.40 12.46 -9.81
N LEU A 46 -6.38 11.88 -10.47
CA LEU A 46 -5.37 12.65 -11.19
C LEU A 46 -5.78 13.01 -12.62
N ASN A 47 -6.91 12.51 -13.10
CA ASN A 47 -7.35 12.68 -14.51
C ASN A 47 -6.22 12.35 -15.49
N LEU A 48 -5.56 11.19 -15.31
CA LEU A 48 -4.44 10.77 -16.13
C LEU A 48 -4.90 10.44 -17.55
N ASN A 49 -4.20 10.97 -18.55
CA ASN A 49 -4.35 10.46 -19.90
C ASN A 49 -3.53 9.16 -20.08
N GLU A 50 -3.73 8.45 -21.21
CA GLU A 50 -3.11 7.15 -21.49
C GLU A 50 -1.57 7.23 -21.43
N LYS A 51 -0.98 8.23 -22.09
CA LYS A 51 0.49 8.42 -22.11
C LYS A 51 1.06 8.68 -20.72
N GLN A 52 0.35 9.46 -19.91
CA GLN A 52 0.74 9.69 -18.51
C GLN A 52 0.66 8.41 -17.70
N ALA A 53 -0.42 7.64 -17.83
CA ALA A 53 -0.63 6.39 -17.10
C ALA A 53 0.45 5.35 -17.45
N GLU A 54 0.81 5.19 -18.70
CA GLU A 54 1.87 4.28 -19.16
C GLU A 54 3.24 4.55 -18.50
N VAL A 55 3.56 5.81 -18.24
CA VAL A 55 4.84 6.19 -17.61
C VAL A 55 4.73 6.26 -16.08
N PHE A 56 3.61 6.76 -15.57
CA PHE A 56 3.39 6.99 -14.16
C PHE A 56 3.33 5.70 -13.34
N PHE A 57 2.53 4.69 -13.77
CA PHE A 57 2.35 3.49 -12.97
C PHE A 57 3.62 2.64 -12.82
N PRO A 58 4.46 2.41 -13.84
CA PRO A 58 5.76 1.77 -13.64
C PRO A 58 6.66 2.52 -12.66
N LYS A 59 6.75 3.87 -12.75
CA LYS A 59 7.51 4.69 -11.81
C LYS A 59 6.96 4.55 -10.38
N LEU A 60 5.64 4.58 -10.21
CA LEU A 60 4.98 4.41 -8.92
C LEU A 60 5.27 3.02 -8.32
N ASN A 61 5.20 1.96 -9.12
CA ASN A 61 5.45 0.59 -8.65
C ASN A 61 6.92 0.42 -8.24
N ALA A 62 7.87 0.90 -9.03
CA ALA A 62 9.28 0.90 -8.67
C ALA A 62 9.55 1.66 -7.35
N HIS A 63 8.91 2.82 -7.16
CA HIS A 63 8.98 3.55 -5.90
C HIS A 63 8.40 2.76 -4.73
N LYS A 64 7.21 2.16 -4.89
CA LYS A 64 6.59 1.31 -3.86
C LYS A 64 7.50 0.15 -3.46
N ASP A 65 8.16 -0.50 -4.41
CA ASP A 65 9.05 -1.63 -4.12
C ASP A 65 10.30 -1.20 -3.35
N LYS A 66 10.91 -0.07 -3.70
CA LYS A 66 12.02 0.51 -2.94
C LYS A 66 11.59 0.88 -1.52
N MET A 67 10.41 1.50 -1.36
CA MET A 67 9.89 1.84 -0.03
C MET A 67 9.57 0.60 0.81
N ARG A 68 9.07 -0.49 0.19
CA ARG A 68 8.88 -1.78 0.87
C ARG A 68 10.22 -2.37 1.33
N GLY A 69 11.27 -2.26 0.52
CA GLY A 69 12.65 -2.64 0.90
C GLY A 69 13.12 -1.88 2.13
N ILE A 70 13.05 -0.56 2.10
CA ILE A 70 13.44 0.32 3.22
C ILE A 70 12.65 -0.03 4.50
N GLN A 71 11.35 -0.32 4.40
CA GLN A 71 10.54 -0.73 5.54
C GLN A 71 10.93 -2.13 6.07
N ARG A 72 11.38 -3.04 5.21
CA ARG A 72 11.93 -4.34 5.65
C ARG A 72 13.23 -4.13 6.41
N ASP A 73 14.13 -3.29 5.90
CA ASP A 73 15.41 -2.94 6.54
C ASP A 73 15.15 -2.33 7.93
N LYS A 74 14.19 -1.41 8.04
CA LYS A 74 13.81 -0.80 9.33
C LYS A 74 13.30 -1.84 10.32
N ARG A 75 12.39 -2.72 9.91
CA ARG A 75 11.90 -3.81 10.78
C ARG A 75 13.01 -4.78 11.17
N GLY A 76 13.92 -5.11 10.25
CA GLY A 76 15.07 -5.95 10.52
C GLY A 76 16.01 -5.34 11.55
N ASN A 77 16.30 -4.03 11.42
CA ASN A 77 17.16 -3.31 12.34
C ASN A 77 16.66 -3.35 13.81
N TRP A 78 15.34 -3.31 14.01
CA TRP A 78 14.74 -3.32 15.35
C TRP A 78 14.46 -4.71 15.91
N ARG A 79 14.48 -5.76 15.06
CA ARG A 79 14.01 -7.12 15.44
C ARG A 79 14.69 -7.66 16.67
N ASP A 80 16.02 -7.65 16.70
CA ASP A 80 16.80 -8.33 17.73
C ASP A 80 16.71 -7.58 19.06
N ILE A 81 16.83 -6.26 19.02
CA ILE A 81 16.76 -5.43 20.25
C ILE A 81 15.36 -5.46 20.86
N VAL A 82 14.30 -5.49 20.04
CA VAL A 82 12.92 -5.67 20.52
C VAL A 82 12.72 -7.06 21.13
N SER A 83 13.36 -8.10 20.54
CA SER A 83 13.29 -9.46 21.11
C SER A 83 13.95 -9.50 22.48
N LYS A 84 15.15 -8.93 22.63
CA LYS A 84 15.85 -8.83 23.93
C LYS A 84 14.99 -8.09 24.96
N ALA A 85 14.48 -6.92 24.61
CA ALA A 85 13.64 -6.12 25.51
C ALA A 85 12.39 -6.90 26.00
N LYS A 86 11.73 -7.64 25.08
CA LYS A 86 10.54 -8.46 25.44
C LYS A 86 10.87 -9.62 26.38
N LYS A 87 12.10 -10.14 26.33
CA LYS A 87 12.57 -11.21 27.23
C LYS A 87 13.13 -10.70 28.54
N GLY A 88 13.22 -9.37 28.72
CA GLY A 88 13.87 -8.76 29.89
C GLY A 88 15.40 -8.90 29.90
N GLU A 89 16.00 -9.18 28.75
CA GLU A 89 17.45 -9.25 28.59
C GLU A 89 18.06 -7.83 28.60
N ALA A 90 19.24 -7.69 29.20
CA ALA A 90 19.93 -6.41 29.26
C ALA A 90 20.36 -5.95 27.85
N ILE A 91 20.14 -4.67 27.56
CA ILE A 91 20.55 -4.02 26.32
C ILE A 91 21.65 -3.03 26.70
N SER A 92 22.83 -3.18 26.11
CA SER A 92 23.93 -2.27 26.33
C SER A 92 23.73 -0.93 25.58
N ASP A 93 24.32 0.15 26.10
CA ASP A 93 24.28 1.47 25.46
C ASP A 93 24.89 1.43 24.05
N LYS A 94 25.89 0.57 23.83
CA LYS A 94 26.50 0.37 22.51
C LYS A 94 25.49 -0.21 21.52
N GLU A 95 24.78 -1.28 21.88
CA GLU A 95 23.76 -1.89 21.02
C GLU A 95 22.63 -0.93 20.71
N LEU A 96 22.16 -0.18 21.70
CA LEU A 96 21.11 0.82 21.50
C LEU A 96 21.59 1.92 20.54
N LYS A 97 22.82 2.44 20.74
CA LYS A 97 23.41 3.48 19.89
C LYS A 97 23.57 3.00 18.44
N GLU A 98 23.99 1.74 18.23
CA GLU A 98 24.12 1.16 16.89
C GLU A 98 22.77 1.07 16.18
N VAL A 99 21.73 0.57 16.85
CA VAL A 99 20.38 0.48 16.28
C VAL A 99 19.83 1.85 15.93
N LEU A 100 19.98 2.84 16.81
CA LEU A 100 19.52 4.21 16.57
C LEU A 100 20.25 4.86 15.39
N ASN A 101 21.57 4.65 15.25
CA ASN A 101 22.34 5.19 14.15
C ASN A 101 21.93 4.55 12.80
N LYS A 102 21.70 3.23 12.77
CA LYS A 102 21.18 2.54 11.60
C LYS A 102 19.76 3.00 11.25
N ASP A 103 18.90 3.22 12.25
CA ASP A 103 17.54 3.74 12.03
C ASP A 103 17.56 5.11 11.37
N LYS A 104 18.41 6.05 11.86
CA LYS A 104 18.62 7.36 11.22
C LYS A 104 19.09 7.25 9.77
N ALA A 105 19.99 6.32 9.46
CA ALA A 105 20.46 6.11 8.09
C ALA A 105 19.34 5.59 7.19
N ILE A 106 18.52 4.67 7.68
CA ILE A 106 17.35 4.14 6.97
C ILE A 106 16.30 5.23 6.73
N GLU A 107 16.07 6.10 7.71
CA GLU A 107 15.14 7.24 7.55
C GLU A 107 15.64 8.24 6.50
N LYS A 108 16.95 8.58 6.51
CA LYS A 108 17.54 9.43 5.45
C LYS A 108 17.35 8.81 4.07
N LYS A 109 17.54 7.49 3.93
CA LYS A 109 17.31 6.75 2.67
C LYS A 109 15.86 6.85 2.24
N ALA A 110 14.90 6.73 3.18
CA ALA A 110 13.46 6.86 2.90
C ALA A 110 13.09 8.27 2.43
N ILE A 111 13.64 9.31 3.05
CA ILE A 111 13.42 10.70 2.66
C ILE A 111 13.97 10.93 1.25
N SER A 112 15.22 10.56 1.00
CA SER A 112 15.86 10.71 -0.31
C SER A 112 15.09 9.99 -1.42
N GLU A 113 14.57 8.77 -1.17
CA GLU A 113 13.77 8.05 -2.17
C GLU A 113 12.43 8.74 -2.45
N LYS A 114 11.77 9.30 -1.43
CA LYS A 114 10.55 10.10 -1.62
C LYS A 114 10.80 11.37 -2.43
N GLU A 115 11.90 12.08 -2.15
CA GLU A 115 12.29 13.29 -2.88
C GLU A 115 12.60 12.97 -4.35
N LYS A 116 13.39 11.91 -4.62
CA LYS A 116 13.68 11.44 -5.97
C LYS A 116 12.41 11.11 -6.75
N PHE A 117 11.49 10.40 -6.11
CA PHE A 117 10.22 10.07 -6.73
C PHE A 117 9.38 11.33 -7.02
N SER A 118 9.19 12.21 -6.02
CA SER A 118 8.46 13.48 -6.18
C SER A 118 9.05 14.35 -7.30
N ASN A 119 10.37 14.46 -7.39
CA ASN A 119 11.02 15.21 -8.45
C ASN A 119 10.80 14.56 -9.83
N GLY A 120 10.87 13.22 -9.89
CA GLY A 120 10.61 12.47 -11.12
C GLY A 120 9.15 12.47 -11.59
N LEU A 121 8.21 12.92 -10.75
CA LEU A 121 6.81 13.11 -11.18
C LEU A 121 6.65 14.32 -12.11
N LYS A 122 7.49 15.33 -11.99
CA LYS A 122 7.44 16.55 -12.84
C LYS A 122 7.61 16.27 -14.33
N ASP A 123 8.23 15.14 -14.66
CA ASP A 123 8.42 14.73 -16.07
C ASP A 123 7.14 14.12 -16.67
N VAL A 124 6.14 13.79 -15.83
CA VAL A 124 4.95 13.04 -16.24
C VAL A 124 3.65 13.75 -15.89
N LEU A 125 3.62 14.42 -14.74
CA LEU A 125 2.44 15.06 -14.16
C LEU A 125 2.60 16.58 -14.14
N ASN A 126 1.49 17.30 -14.29
CA ASN A 126 1.47 18.74 -14.02
C ASN A 126 1.42 19.03 -12.51
N ASN A 127 1.53 20.30 -12.14
CA ASN A 127 1.60 20.70 -10.73
C ASN A 127 0.34 20.33 -9.94
N GLU A 128 -0.84 20.49 -10.56
CA GLU A 128 -2.13 20.15 -9.94
C GLU A 128 -2.22 18.65 -9.67
N GLN A 129 -1.83 17.82 -10.63
CA GLN A 129 -1.79 16.36 -10.49
C GLN A 129 -0.80 15.93 -9.40
N ILE A 130 0.36 16.59 -9.28
CA ILE A 130 1.33 16.31 -8.22
C ILE A 130 0.74 16.62 -6.84
N VAL A 131 0.05 17.74 -6.68
CA VAL A 131 -0.62 18.11 -5.43
C VAL A 131 -1.68 17.06 -5.08
N LEU A 132 -2.55 16.70 -6.04
CA LEU A 132 -3.58 15.68 -5.85
C LEU A 132 -2.97 14.31 -5.48
N TYR A 133 -1.86 13.93 -6.11
CA TYR A 133 -1.14 12.71 -5.74
C TYR A 133 -0.68 12.70 -4.27
N HIS A 134 -0.13 13.81 -3.78
CA HIS A 134 0.33 13.89 -2.39
C HIS A 134 -0.80 13.88 -1.37
N VAL A 135 -1.99 14.34 -1.74
CA VAL A 135 -3.18 14.31 -0.88
C VAL A 135 -3.86 12.94 -0.93
N PHE A 136 -3.89 12.30 -2.10
CA PHE A 136 -4.56 11.02 -2.36
C PHE A 136 -4.26 9.93 -1.33
N GLY A 137 -2.97 9.77 -0.96
CA GLY A 137 -2.57 8.74 0.01
C GLY A 137 -3.20 8.92 1.40
N ARG A 138 -3.43 10.16 1.83
CA ARG A 138 -4.09 10.48 3.10
C ARG A 138 -5.59 10.24 3.03
N GLU A 139 -6.22 10.61 1.94
CA GLU A 139 -7.66 10.42 1.71
C GLU A 139 -8.00 8.93 1.63
N MET A 140 -7.25 8.15 0.85
CA MET A 140 -7.41 6.70 0.76
C MET A 140 -7.25 5.99 2.10
N LEU A 141 -6.29 6.42 2.94
CA LEU A 141 -6.13 5.88 4.29
C LEU A 141 -7.29 6.27 5.20
N GLY A 142 -7.85 7.46 5.03
CA GLY A 142 -9.05 7.93 5.72
C GLY A 142 -10.26 7.05 5.39
N GLU A 143 -10.56 6.89 4.11
CA GLU A 143 -11.67 6.05 3.63
C GLU A 143 -11.53 4.58 4.06
N ALA A 144 -10.32 4.01 3.98
CA ALA A 144 -10.06 2.64 4.42
C ALA A 144 -10.32 2.45 5.92
N LYS A 145 -9.90 3.41 6.76
CA LYS A 145 -10.17 3.39 8.20
C LYS A 145 -11.67 3.51 8.52
N GLU A 146 -12.38 4.36 7.80
CA GLU A 146 -13.83 4.50 7.94
C GLU A 146 -14.56 3.22 7.58
N LYS A 147 -14.27 2.63 6.43
CA LYS A 147 -14.85 1.35 6.01
C LYS A 147 -14.59 0.23 7.02
N MET A 148 -13.37 0.13 7.55
CA MET A 148 -13.05 -0.84 8.62
C MET A 148 -13.82 -0.58 9.91
N ARG A 149 -14.02 0.69 10.29
CA ARG A 149 -14.79 1.08 11.47
C ARG A 149 -16.25 0.71 11.33
N ASP A 150 -16.82 0.91 10.15
CA ASP A 150 -18.22 0.59 9.86
C ASP A 150 -18.46 -0.92 9.79
N GLN A 151 -17.52 -1.69 9.21
CA GLN A 151 -17.59 -3.15 9.25
C GLN A 151 -17.55 -3.69 10.68
N ARG A 152 -16.69 -3.13 11.55
CA ARG A 152 -16.63 -3.52 12.98
C ARG A 152 -17.93 -3.19 13.72
N LYS A 153 -18.57 -2.06 13.41
CA LYS A 153 -19.89 -1.69 13.98
C LYS A 153 -20.98 -2.65 13.54
N ARG A 154 -21.03 -3.00 12.24
CA ARG A 154 -21.99 -3.97 11.69
C ARG A 154 -21.79 -5.37 12.27
N GLY A 155 -20.55 -5.82 12.42
CA GLY A 155 -20.23 -7.12 13.03
C GLY A 155 -20.64 -7.20 14.50
N LYS A 156 -20.51 -6.12 15.28
CA LYS A 156 -20.99 -6.08 16.69
C LYS A 156 -22.51 -6.14 16.80
N ASN A 157 -23.24 -5.49 15.88
CA ASN A 157 -24.70 -5.51 15.86
C ASN A 157 -25.28 -6.88 15.44
N MET A 158 -24.56 -7.64 14.60
CA MET A 158 -24.97 -9.02 14.24
C MET A 158 -24.63 -10.05 15.32
N GLY A 159 -23.63 -9.82 16.15
CA GLY A 159 -23.24 -10.71 17.26
C GLY A 159 -24.18 -10.68 18.46
N GLY A 160 -24.98 -9.64 18.61
CA GLY A 160 -25.91 -9.47 19.75
C GLY A 160 -27.17 -10.35 19.70
N PHE A 161 -27.44 -11.07 18.60
CA PHE A 161 -28.67 -11.86 18.45
C PHE A 161 -28.53 -13.36 18.76
N LYS A 162 -27.34 -13.85 19.13
CA LYS A 162 -27.09 -15.25 19.53
C LYS A 162 -26.97 -15.37 21.05
N GLY A 163 -28.09 -15.36 21.79
CA GLY A 163 -27.98 -15.56 23.23
C GLY A 163 -29.26 -15.62 24.04
N LYS A 164 -30.41 -15.93 23.46
CA LYS A 164 -31.59 -16.35 24.24
C LYS A 164 -31.97 -17.77 23.93
N ARG A 165 -31.12 -18.76 24.29
CA ARG A 165 -31.59 -20.12 24.46
C ARG A 165 -32.35 -20.15 25.77
N LYS A 166 -33.68 -20.25 25.69
CA LYS A 166 -34.57 -20.56 26.81
C LYS A 166 -34.13 -21.91 27.37
N ARG A 167 -33.78 -21.93 28.67
CA ARG A 167 -33.75 -23.17 29.45
C ARG A 167 -35.20 -23.52 29.72
N TRP A 168 -35.58 -24.71 29.34
CA TRP A 168 -36.71 -25.49 29.85
C TRP A 168 -36.16 -26.53 30.80
#